data_1019c23b0f965f6bb141221bce1336da
#
_entry.id   1019c23b0f965f6bb141221bce1336da
#
_cell.length_a   1.000
_cell.length_b   1.000
_cell.length_c   1.000
_cell.angle_alpha   90.00
_cell.angle_beta   90.00
_cell.angle_gamma   90.00
#
_symmetry.space_group_name_H-M   'P 1'
#
loop_
_entity.id
_entity.type
_entity.pdbx_description
1 polymer ?
#
loop_
_entity_poly.entity_id
_entity_poly.type
_entity_poly.pdbx_seq_one_letter_code
_entity_poly.pdbx_strand_id
1 'polypeptide(L)'
;MRTRSLIVGLLAATATAVGGFSLPGVAAATPDGDVSTMIVGGGNATETYSFMVSLQRNGGHFCGGSLIKSNWVVTAKHCVQGSSASSISARIGSTSRTSGGSVIGASRIVTHPSVDLALVQLSGSVTQAPVSIAADSGAVGTKTRIMGWGQTVASGPGSAPVILKELNTSIRADGDCRGINGPAEICTDNTSGNQGACYGDSGGPQVKGSAGNWTLIGATSRSGNGSSICATGPSIYVDVSAHRSWISSNVGGL
;
A
#
# COMPACT_ATOMS: atom_id res chain seq x y z
N MET A 1 87.41 9.02 -31.84
CA MET A 1 87.72 10.08 -32.80
C MET A 1 86.61 11.09 -32.82
N ARG A 2 86.94 12.34 -32.48
CA ARG A 2 86.36 13.63 -32.94
C ARG A 2 84.85 13.79 -32.65
N THR A 3 84.35 14.88 -32.20
CA THR A 3 84.85 16.17 -31.68
C THR A 3 83.66 16.90 -31.01
N ARG A 4 84.01 17.69 -30.04
CA ARG A 4 83.20 18.67 -29.28
C ARG A 4 82.45 19.64 -30.15
N SER A 5 81.31 20.12 -29.67
CA SER A 5 81.08 21.57 -29.63
C SER A 5 79.97 21.92 -28.62
N LEU A 6 80.36 22.75 -27.69
CA LEU A 6 79.53 23.50 -26.77
C LEU A 6 78.99 24.75 -27.50
N ILE A 7 77.72 25.08 -27.31
CA ILE A 7 77.25 26.49 -27.47
C ILE A 7 76.37 26.82 -26.27
N VAL A 8 76.83 27.81 -25.56
CA VAL A 8 76.14 28.53 -24.46
C VAL A 8 75.24 29.57 -25.10
N GLY A 9 74.01 29.69 -24.67
CA GLY A 9 73.10 30.71 -25.16
C GLY A 9 72.05 31.07 -24.09
N LEU A 10 72.11 32.24 -23.73
CA LEU A 10 71.62 33.15 -22.71
C LEU A 10 70.12 33.08 -22.39
N LEU A 11 69.82 33.30 -21.13
CA LEU A 11 68.54 33.58 -20.49
C LEU A 11 67.72 34.69 -21.11
N ALA A 12 66.38 34.46 -21.26
CA ALA A 12 65.40 35.51 -21.21
C ALA A 12 64.17 34.97 -20.45
N ALA A 13 63.96 35.45 -19.24
CA ALA A 13 62.78 35.17 -18.45
C ALA A 13 61.64 36.10 -18.96
N THR A 14 60.58 35.50 -19.49
CA THR A 14 59.32 36.20 -19.70
C THR A 14 58.29 35.58 -18.74
N ALA A 15 57.87 36.36 -17.78
CA ALA A 15 56.78 36.03 -16.88
C ALA A 15 55.46 36.19 -17.65
N THR A 16 54.81 35.11 -18.03
CA THR A 16 53.42 35.11 -18.51
C THR A 16 52.50 34.79 -17.33
N ALA A 17 51.72 35.78 -16.94
CA ALA A 17 50.59 35.61 -16.00
C ALA A 17 49.53 34.69 -16.64
N VAL A 18 49.40 33.47 -16.11
CA VAL A 18 48.32 32.57 -16.47
C VAL A 18 47.12 32.99 -15.63
N GLY A 19 46.21 33.74 -16.23
CA GLY A 19 44.87 34.00 -15.69
C GLY A 19 44.12 32.66 -15.58
N GLY A 20 43.84 32.27 -14.35
CA GLY A 20 43.02 31.11 -14.05
C GLY A 20 41.58 31.35 -14.50
N PHE A 21 41.16 30.75 -15.58
CA PHE A 21 39.76 30.56 -15.89
C PHE A 21 39.21 29.50 -14.96
N SER A 22 38.52 29.94 -13.88
CA SER A 22 37.66 29.07 -13.09
C SER A 22 36.45 28.69 -13.96
N LEU A 23 36.43 27.46 -14.45
CA LEU A 23 35.23 26.88 -15.04
C LEU A 23 34.20 26.73 -13.90
N PRO A 24 32.93 27.18 -14.10
CA PRO A 24 31.89 26.91 -13.15
C PRO A 24 31.74 25.37 -13.03
N GLY A 25 31.94 24.85 -11.81
CA GLY A 25 31.70 23.44 -11.53
C GLY A 25 30.27 23.08 -11.93
N VAL A 26 30.14 22.18 -12.90
CA VAL A 26 28.87 21.53 -13.20
C VAL A 26 28.57 20.71 -11.94
N ALA A 27 27.66 21.19 -11.10
CA ALA A 27 27.09 20.38 -10.04
C ALA A 27 26.47 19.17 -10.75
N ALA A 28 27.04 18.00 -10.55
CA ALA A 28 26.40 16.76 -10.94
C ALA A 28 25.07 16.72 -10.21
N ALA A 29 23.97 16.85 -10.97
CA ALA A 29 22.65 16.56 -10.44
C ALA A 29 22.71 15.12 -9.94
N THR A 30 22.54 14.94 -8.64
CA THR A 30 22.22 13.62 -8.09
C THR A 30 20.97 13.15 -8.83
N PRO A 31 20.93 11.94 -9.38
CA PRO A 31 19.69 11.44 -9.97
C PRO A 31 18.65 11.49 -8.86
N ASP A 32 17.63 12.31 -9.07
CA ASP A 32 16.42 12.29 -8.24
C ASP A 32 16.00 10.83 -8.13
N GLY A 33 16.01 10.33 -6.90
CA GLY A 33 15.58 8.97 -6.63
C GLY A 33 14.20 8.80 -7.23
N ASP A 34 14.07 7.80 -8.07
CA ASP A 34 12.87 7.39 -8.77
C ASP A 34 11.71 7.35 -7.75
N VAL A 35 10.87 8.39 -7.74
CA VAL A 35 9.67 8.45 -6.90
C VAL A 35 8.67 7.51 -7.55
N SER A 36 8.87 6.22 -7.36
CA SER A 36 7.93 5.18 -7.74
C SER A 36 6.65 5.36 -6.94
N THR A 37 5.70 6.10 -7.50
CA THR A 37 4.36 6.34 -6.95
C THR A 37 3.52 5.08 -7.07
N MET A 38 3.04 4.52 -5.93
CA MET A 38 2.38 3.20 -5.88
C MET A 38 1.47 3.08 -4.65
N ILE A 39 0.30 2.38 -4.68
CA ILE A 39 -1.01 2.91 -4.33
C ILE A 39 -0.98 4.26 -4.98
N VAL A 40 -1.82 4.69 -5.82
CA VAL A 40 -1.57 5.94 -6.52
C VAL A 40 -1.04 6.99 -5.54
N GLY A 41 0.23 7.39 -5.69
CA GLY A 41 0.89 8.34 -4.80
C GLY A 41 1.47 7.82 -3.47
N GLY A 42 1.36 6.51 -3.17
CA GLY A 42 1.95 5.89 -1.97
C GLY A 42 3.45 5.59 -2.11
N GLY A 43 4.08 5.16 -1.01
CA GLY A 43 5.46 4.67 -0.94
C GLY A 43 5.56 3.15 -0.78
N ASN A 44 6.79 2.61 -0.80
CA ASN A 44 7.01 1.24 -0.35
C ASN A 44 6.66 1.11 1.14
N ALA A 45 6.12 -0.04 1.54
CA ALA A 45 5.86 -0.34 2.94
C ALA A 45 7.14 -0.14 3.76
N THR A 46 7.02 0.60 4.85
CA THR A 46 8.14 0.94 5.76
C THR A 46 8.40 -0.13 6.80
N GLU A 47 7.48 -1.09 6.94
CA GLU A 47 7.59 -2.22 7.86
C GLU A 47 6.92 -3.47 7.27
N THR A 48 7.18 -4.62 7.87
CA THR A 48 6.45 -5.85 7.54
C THR A 48 5.21 -5.95 8.42
N TYR A 49 4.04 -5.78 7.82
CA TYR A 49 2.76 -5.92 8.50
C TYR A 49 2.39 -7.41 8.59
N SER A 50 2.52 -8.01 9.79
CA SER A 50 2.25 -9.43 10.02
C SER A 50 0.84 -9.85 9.59
N PHE A 51 -0.12 -8.94 9.69
CA PHE A 51 -1.53 -9.14 9.38
C PHE A 51 -1.90 -8.88 7.91
N MET A 52 -0.98 -8.34 7.10
CA MET A 52 -1.29 -8.01 5.70
C MET A 52 -1.46 -9.28 4.89
N VAL A 53 -2.56 -9.33 4.12
CA VAL A 53 -2.94 -10.50 3.32
C VAL A 53 -3.07 -10.13 1.85
N SER A 54 -2.43 -10.94 1.00
CA SER A 54 -2.68 -11.00 -0.45
C SER A 54 -3.57 -12.19 -0.73
N LEU A 55 -4.84 -11.96 -1.09
CA LEU A 55 -5.71 -13.02 -1.60
C LEU A 55 -5.32 -13.34 -3.04
N GLN A 56 -5.16 -14.64 -3.33
CA GLN A 56 -4.59 -15.13 -4.59
C GLN A 56 -5.46 -16.22 -5.22
N ARG A 57 -5.51 -16.21 -6.55
CA ARG A 57 -6.01 -17.32 -7.37
C ARG A 57 -4.88 -17.78 -8.30
N ASN A 58 -4.59 -19.06 -8.32
CA ASN A 58 -3.48 -19.63 -9.10
C ASN A 58 -2.15 -18.88 -8.88
N GLY A 59 -1.89 -18.44 -7.63
CA GLY A 59 -0.72 -17.66 -7.27
C GLY A 59 -0.76 -16.17 -7.67
N GLY A 60 -1.77 -15.73 -8.41
CA GLY A 60 -1.98 -14.33 -8.79
C GLY A 60 -2.77 -13.55 -7.73
N HIS A 61 -2.24 -12.41 -7.29
CA HIS A 61 -2.93 -11.46 -6.41
C HIS A 61 -4.17 -10.88 -7.11
N PHE A 62 -5.30 -10.80 -6.39
CA PHE A 62 -6.51 -10.16 -6.91
C PHE A 62 -7.18 -9.20 -5.92
N CYS A 63 -6.97 -9.38 -4.60
CA CYS A 63 -7.51 -8.54 -3.54
C CYS A 63 -6.59 -8.55 -2.32
N GLY A 64 -6.70 -7.53 -1.48
CA GLY A 64 -6.14 -7.47 -0.15
C GLY A 64 -7.02 -8.10 0.92
N GLY A 65 -6.50 -8.14 2.14
CA GLY A 65 -7.23 -8.55 3.33
C GLY A 65 -6.40 -8.32 4.58
N SER A 66 -7.00 -8.55 5.73
CA SER A 66 -6.35 -8.43 7.04
C SER A 66 -6.55 -9.69 7.86
N LEU A 67 -5.47 -10.27 8.37
CA LEU A 67 -5.54 -11.37 9.33
C LEU A 67 -6.04 -10.82 10.68
N ILE A 68 -7.19 -11.29 11.14
CA ILE A 68 -7.83 -10.85 12.41
C ILE A 68 -7.81 -11.93 13.50
N LYS A 69 -7.57 -13.18 13.13
CA LYS A 69 -7.25 -14.33 13.99
C LYS A 69 -6.30 -15.25 13.25
N SER A 70 -5.66 -16.19 13.93
CA SER A 70 -4.66 -17.09 13.32
C SER A 70 -5.18 -17.85 12.08
N ASN A 71 -6.49 -17.97 11.91
CA ASN A 71 -7.12 -18.67 10.78
C ASN A 71 -8.32 -17.90 10.17
N TRP A 72 -8.42 -16.59 10.41
CA TRP A 72 -9.49 -15.76 9.83
C TRP A 72 -8.94 -14.47 9.21
N VAL A 73 -9.39 -14.19 8.00
CA VAL A 73 -9.10 -12.97 7.25
C VAL A 73 -10.39 -12.20 7.01
N VAL A 74 -10.35 -10.87 7.22
CA VAL A 74 -11.39 -9.96 6.76
C VAL A 74 -10.99 -9.34 5.42
N THR A 75 -11.96 -9.22 4.50
CA THR A 75 -11.79 -8.67 3.16
C THR A 75 -13.10 -8.09 2.63
N ALA A 76 -13.10 -7.53 1.42
CA ALA A 76 -14.32 -7.08 0.76
C ALA A 76 -15.16 -8.25 0.23
N LYS A 77 -16.50 -8.12 0.32
CA LYS A 77 -17.45 -9.13 -0.18
C LYS A 77 -17.32 -9.33 -1.69
N HIS A 78 -17.17 -8.25 -2.45
CA HIS A 78 -17.05 -8.33 -3.91
C HIS A 78 -15.81 -9.12 -4.37
N CYS A 79 -14.76 -9.24 -3.54
CA CYS A 79 -13.58 -10.03 -3.84
C CYS A 79 -13.86 -11.54 -3.88
N VAL A 80 -14.76 -12.02 -3.04
CA VAL A 80 -14.94 -13.45 -2.77
C VAL A 80 -16.34 -13.98 -3.06
N GLN A 81 -17.32 -13.09 -3.28
CA GLN A 81 -18.71 -13.48 -3.57
C GLN A 81 -18.75 -14.34 -4.84
N GLY A 82 -19.48 -15.45 -4.76
CA GLY A 82 -19.62 -16.39 -5.87
C GLY A 82 -18.39 -17.28 -6.13
N SER A 83 -17.32 -17.15 -5.34
CA SER A 83 -16.13 -17.97 -5.45
C SER A 83 -16.22 -19.23 -4.58
N SER A 84 -15.64 -20.33 -5.04
CA SER A 84 -15.35 -21.48 -4.18
C SER A 84 -14.17 -21.12 -3.25
N ALA A 85 -14.27 -21.44 -1.96
CA ALA A 85 -13.18 -21.22 -1.02
C ALA A 85 -11.89 -21.92 -1.47
N SER A 86 -12.00 -23.15 -2.00
CA SER A 86 -10.86 -23.93 -2.48
C SER A 86 -10.10 -23.29 -3.65
N SER A 87 -10.69 -22.31 -4.35
CA SER A 87 -10.02 -21.57 -5.42
C SER A 87 -9.17 -20.40 -4.92
N ILE A 88 -9.21 -20.12 -3.61
CA ILE A 88 -8.55 -18.97 -3.00
C ILE A 88 -7.45 -19.44 -2.06
N SER A 89 -6.28 -18.84 -2.18
CA SER A 89 -5.21 -18.90 -1.19
C SER A 89 -4.88 -17.51 -0.65
N ALA A 90 -4.33 -17.46 0.55
CA ALA A 90 -3.89 -16.26 1.23
C ALA A 90 -2.38 -16.31 1.44
N ARG A 91 -1.65 -15.30 0.97
CA ARG A 91 -0.26 -15.03 1.38
C ARG A 91 -0.29 -13.99 2.48
N ILE A 92 0.30 -14.29 3.63
CA ILE A 92 0.15 -13.53 4.87
C ILE A 92 1.50 -13.12 5.42
N GLY A 93 1.63 -11.85 5.85
CA GLY A 93 2.79 -11.35 6.56
C GLY A 93 4.04 -11.21 5.69
N SER A 94 3.88 -10.80 4.46
CA SER A 94 4.99 -10.47 3.55
C SER A 94 4.82 -9.09 2.95
N THR A 95 5.92 -8.40 2.70
CA THR A 95 5.94 -7.20 1.86
C THR A 95 5.91 -7.55 0.37
N SER A 96 6.22 -8.78 -0.03
CA SER A 96 6.14 -9.27 -1.41
C SER A 96 4.88 -10.12 -1.61
N ARG A 97 4.08 -9.82 -2.64
CA ARG A 97 2.93 -10.67 -3.01
C ARG A 97 3.33 -11.97 -3.71
N THR A 98 4.60 -12.13 -4.09
CA THR A 98 5.09 -13.31 -4.83
C THR A 98 5.99 -14.22 -4.01
N SER A 99 6.54 -13.73 -2.88
CA SER A 99 7.48 -14.49 -2.06
C SER A 99 7.32 -14.17 -0.57
N GLY A 100 7.92 -14.96 0.29
CA GLY A 100 7.88 -14.78 1.75
C GLY A 100 6.49 -15.00 2.37
N GLY A 101 6.40 -14.78 3.68
CA GLY A 101 5.19 -15.01 4.45
C GLY A 101 4.72 -16.46 4.46
N SER A 102 3.50 -16.69 4.94
CA SER A 102 2.83 -17.99 4.87
C SER A 102 1.82 -18.00 3.74
N VAL A 103 1.74 -19.10 2.98
CA VAL A 103 0.70 -19.31 1.96
C VAL A 103 -0.19 -20.47 2.39
N ILE A 104 -1.50 -20.20 2.50
CA ILE A 104 -2.47 -21.19 2.98
C ILE A 104 -3.78 -21.06 2.19
N GLY A 105 -4.44 -22.18 1.90
CA GLY A 105 -5.75 -22.22 1.23
C GLY A 105 -6.89 -21.73 2.12
N ALA A 106 -7.96 -21.25 1.52
CA ALA A 106 -9.20 -20.96 2.21
C ALA A 106 -10.08 -22.23 2.31
N SER A 107 -10.80 -22.37 3.43
CA SER A 107 -11.74 -23.48 3.69
C SER A 107 -13.20 -23.04 3.66
N ARG A 108 -13.48 -21.77 3.99
CA ARG A 108 -14.85 -21.23 4.07
C ARG A 108 -14.86 -19.74 3.78
N ILE A 109 -15.95 -19.27 3.19
CA ILE A 109 -16.24 -17.85 2.95
C ILE A 109 -17.56 -17.53 3.66
N VAL A 110 -17.62 -16.40 4.39
CA VAL A 110 -18.83 -15.87 5.00
C VAL A 110 -18.99 -14.42 4.54
N THR A 111 -20.05 -14.13 3.80
CA THR A 111 -20.33 -12.78 3.31
C THR A 111 -21.31 -12.06 4.23
N HIS A 112 -21.05 -10.77 4.48
CA HIS A 112 -22.00 -9.93 5.21
C HIS A 112 -23.29 -9.74 4.40
N PRO A 113 -24.49 -9.77 5.01
CA PRO A 113 -25.75 -9.68 4.26
C PRO A 113 -25.95 -8.36 3.57
N SER A 114 -25.53 -7.22 4.13
CA SER A 114 -25.91 -5.87 3.67
C SER A 114 -24.76 -4.96 3.27
N VAL A 115 -23.51 -5.21 3.71
CA VAL A 115 -22.36 -4.37 3.35
C VAL A 115 -21.32 -5.16 2.57
N ASP A 116 -20.37 -4.46 1.96
CA ASP A 116 -19.29 -5.05 1.16
C ASP A 116 -18.16 -5.64 2.03
N LEU A 117 -18.52 -6.55 2.95
CA LEU A 117 -17.60 -7.19 3.88
C LEU A 117 -17.71 -8.71 3.81
N ALA A 118 -16.60 -9.40 3.94
CA ALA A 118 -16.55 -10.85 4.02
C ALA A 118 -15.44 -11.33 4.96
N LEU A 119 -15.62 -12.55 5.45
CA LEU A 119 -14.64 -13.31 6.21
C LEU A 119 -14.22 -14.52 5.39
N VAL A 120 -12.92 -14.79 5.39
CA VAL A 120 -12.32 -15.97 4.79
C VAL A 120 -11.69 -16.80 5.91
N GLN A 121 -12.20 -17.99 6.14
CA GLN A 121 -11.56 -18.96 7.03
C GLN A 121 -10.48 -19.69 6.28
N LEU A 122 -9.30 -19.75 6.85
CA LEU A 122 -8.15 -20.49 6.33
C LEU A 122 -8.30 -21.98 6.65
N SER A 123 -7.66 -22.83 5.88
CA SER A 123 -7.66 -24.27 6.09
C SER A 123 -6.86 -24.74 7.32
N GLY A 124 -6.14 -23.84 7.97
CA GLY A 124 -5.38 -24.03 9.20
C GLY A 124 -4.96 -22.69 9.79
N SER A 125 -4.27 -22.74 10.93
CA SER A 125 -3.73 -21.55 11.61
C SER A 125 -2.37 -21.19 11.06
N VAL A 126 -2.08 -19.89 11.03
CA VAL A 126 -0.74 -19.33 10.71
C VAL A 126 -0.11 -18.73 11.99
N THR A 127 1.20 -18.52 11.94
CA THR A 127 1.99 -17.99 13.06
C THR A 127 2.07 -16.46 13.06
N GLN A 128 1.67 -15.82 11.99
CA GLN A 128 1.64 -14.36 11.88
C GLN A 128 0.70 -13.76 12.92
N ALA A 129 1.14 -12.69 13.56
CA ALA A 129 0.31 -11.96 14.52
C ALA A 129 -0.86 -11.26 13.81
N PRO A 130 -2.12 -11.51 14.23
CA PRO A 130 -3.28 -10.81 13.69
C PRO A 130 -3.32 -9.35 14.16
N VAL A 131 -4.01 -8.49 13.39
CA VAL A 131 -4.33 -7.14 13.81
C VAL A 131 -5.61 -7.13 14.65
N SER A 132 -5.61 -6.37 15.75
CA SER A 132 -6.82 -6.12 16.54
C SER A 132 -7.75 -5.17 15.79
N ILE A 133 -9.06 -5.42 15.88
CA ILE A 133 -10.07 -4.49 15.37
C ILE A 133 -10.30 -3.39 16.41
N ALA A 134 -10.22 -2.13 16.02
CA ALA A 134 -10.47 -0.98 16.88
C ALA A 134 -11.90 -0.99 17.46
N ALA A 135 -12.11 -0.30 18.57
CA ALA A 135 -13.45 -0.12 19.13
C ALA A 135 -14.34 0.78 18.24
N ASP A 136 -13.74 1.74 17.57
CA ASP A 136 -14.34 2.68 16.63
C ASP A 136 -13.33 3.05 15.52
N SER A 137 -13.81 3.63 14.42
CA SER A 137 -12.94 4.10 13.33
C SER A 137 -12.24 5.43 13.66
N GLY A 138 -12.81 6.22 14.53
CA GLY A 138 -12.36 7.57 14.89
C GLY A 138 -13.17 8.68 14.22
N ALA A 139 -12.93 9.92 14.62
CA ALA A 139 -13.59 11.10 14.08
C ALA A 139 -12.97 11.54 12.74
N VAL A 140 -13.65 12.47 12.06
CA VAL A 140 -13.10 13.22 10.90
C VAL A 140 -11.76 13.82 11.27
N GLY A 141 -10.77 13.68 10.40
CA GLY A 141 -9.38 14.11 10.62
C GLY A 141 -8.50 13.07 11.30
N THR A 142 -9.04 11.96 11.81
CA THR A 142 -8.23 10.86 12.34
C THR A 142 -7.22 10.40 11.29
N LYS A 143 -5.94 10.40 11.68
CA LYS A 143 -4.84 9.94 10.82
C LYS A 143 -4.86 8.44 10.70
N THR A 144 -4.76 7.95 9.48
CA THR A 144 -4.86 6.53 9.13
C THR A 144 -3.79 6.18 8.12
N ARG A 145 -3.58 4.89 7.94
CA ARG A 145 -2.73 4.32 6.88
C ARG A 145 -3.52 3.29 6.10
N ILE A 146 -3.42 3.36 4.79
CA ILE A 146 -3.92 2.33 3.87
C ILE A 146 -2.76 1.59 3.24
N MET A 147 -2.94 0.33 2.89
CA MET A 147 -1.88 -0.47 2.28
C MET A 147 -2.43 -1.54 1.35
N GLY A 148 -1.64 -1.86 0.30
CA GLY A 148 -2.03 -2.85 -0.68
C GLY A 148 -1.05 -3.03 -1.84
N TRP A 149 -1.41 -3.94 -2.74
CA TRP A 149 -0.70 -4.24 -3.99
C TRP A 149 -1.54 -3.90 -5.23
N GLY A 150 -2.45 -2.95 -5.09
CA GLY A 150 -3.25 -2.45 -6.19
C GLY A 150 -2.44 -1.69 -7.23
N GLN A 151 -3.09 -1.34 -8.33
CA GLN A 151 -2.47 -0.59 -9.41
C GLN A 151 -1.92 0.74 -8.91
N THR A 152 -0.82 1.16 -9.52
CA THR A 152 -0.02 2.31 -9.11
C THR A 152 -0.18 3.51 -10.03
N VAL A 153 -0.96 3.34 -11.10
CA VAL A 153 -1.35 4.40 -12.04
C VAL A 153 -2.87 4.59 -11.98
N ALA A 154 -3.30 5.84 -12.02
CA ALA A 154 -4.70 6.20 -11.86
C ALA A 154 -5.59 5.67 -12.99
N SER A 155 -5.06 5.51 -14.20
CA SER A 155 -5.78 5.03 -15.39
C SER A 155 -4.86 4.24 -16.32
N GLY A 156 -5.47 3.39 -17.15
CA GLY A 156 -4.76 2.56 -18.13
C GLY A 156 -4.29 1.22 -17.57
N PRO A 157 -3.52 0.43 -18.36
CA PRO A 157 -3.01 -0.88 -17.96
C PRO A 157 -1.87 -0.72 -16.96
N GLY A 158 -2.20 -0.48 -15.67
CA GLY A 158 -1.24 -0.45 -14.59
C GLY A 158 -0.84 -1.86 -14.17
N SER A 159 0.44 -2.08 -13.88
CA SER A 159 0.89 -3.31 -13.25
C SER A 159 0.76 -3.21 -11.74
N ALA A 160 0.25 -4.28 -11.11
CA ALA A 160 0.28 -4.41 -9.65
C ALA A 160 1.74 -4.56 -9.18
N PRO A 161 2.19 -3.78 -8.18
CA PRO A 161 3.55 -3.86 -7.68
C PRO A 161 3.81 -5.20 -6.99
N VAL A 162 5.06 -5.68 -7.04
CA VAL A 162 5.46 -6.87 -6.27
C VAL A 162 5.57 -6.52 -4.79
N ILE A 163 6.09 -5.33 -4.47
CA ILE A 163 6.33 -4.85 -3.12
C ILE A 163 5.11 -4.07 -2.62
N LEU A 164 4.68 -4.39 -1.40
CA LEU A 164 3.58 -3.75 -0.70
C LEU A 164 3.76 -2.23 -0.66
N LYS A 165 2.68 -1.53 -0.87
CA LYS A 165 2.62 -0.07 -0.81
C LYS A 165 1.79 0.38 0.38
N GLU A 166 2.12 1.58 0.88
CA GLU A 166 1.38 2.24 1.94
C GLU A 166 1.20 3.72 1.66
N LEU A 167 0.13 4.30 2.19
CA LEU A 167 -0.17 5.72 2.11
C LEU A 167 -0.75 6.19 3.44
N ASN A 168 -0.16 7.24 4.00
CA ASN A 168 -0.75 7.95 5.13
C ASN A 168 -1.86 8.87 4.63
N THR A 169 -3.01 8.77 5.25
CA THR A 169 -4.22 9.50 4.87
C THR A 169 -5.02 9.89 6.12
N SER A 170 -6.29 10.24 5.98
CA SER A 170 -7.17 10.57 7.09
C SER A 170 -8.64 10.28 6.78
N ILE A 171 -9.46 10.22 7.81
CA ILE A 171 -10.92 10.13 7.70
C ILE A 171 -11.45 11.48 7.27
N ARG A 172 -12.36 11.50 6.30
CA ARG A 172 -13.12 12.67 5.85
C ARG A 172 -14.57 12.62 6.31
N ALA A 173 -15.27 13.75 6.17
CA ALA A 173 -16.70 13.78 6.40
C ALA A 173 -17.44 12.91 5.38
N ASP A 174 -18.53 12.25 5.80
CA ASP A 174 -19.32 11.39 4.94
C ASP A 174 -19.83 12.13 3.70
N GLY A 175 -20.18 13.40 3.81
CA GLY A 175 -20.63 14.24 2.70
C GLY A 175 -19.63 14.39 1.56
N ASP A 176 -18.35 14.08 1.78
CA ASP A 176 -17.30 14.12 0.76
C ASP A 176 -17.30 12.86 -0.11
N CYS A 177 -17.96 11.79 0.34
CA CYS A 177 -18.05 10.52 -0.38
C CYS A 177 -19.47 10.28 -0.92
N ARG A 178 -19.61 10.25 -2.23
CA ARG A 178 -20.91 10.00 -2.90
C ARG A 178 -21.40 8.59 -2.64
N GLY A 179 -22.63 8.46 -2.13
CA GLY A 179 -23.28 7.16 -1.93
C GLY A 179 -22.70 6.35 -0.78
N ILE A 180 -22.07 7.01 0.19
CA ILE A 180 -21.63 6.39 1.43
C ILE A 180 -22.82 6.04 2.34
N ASN A 181 -22.68 4.93 3.08
CA ASN A 181 -23.54 4.57 4.21
C ASN A 181 -22.75 4.87 5.50
N GLY A 182 -22.81 6.13 5.96
CA GLY A 182 -21.98 6.63 7.07
C GLY A 182 -21.94 5.75 8.33
N PRO A 183 -23.06 5.17 8.82
CA PRO A 183 -23.03 4.26 9.96
C PRO A 183 -22.25 2.96 9.76
N ALA A 184 -21.92 2.59 8.53
CA ALA A 184 -21.30 1.32 8.15
C ALA A 184 -20.01 1.47 7.36
N GLU A 185 -19.64 2.70 6.97
CA GLU A 185 -18.55 2.96 6.05
C GLU A 185 -17.75 4.19 6.47
N ILE A 186 -16.52 4.28 6.00
CA ILE A 186 -15.57 5.37 6.25
C ILE A 186 -15.26 6.07 4.94
N CYS A 187 -15.42 7.39 4.90
CA CYS A 187 -14.89 8.22 3.82
C CYS A 187 -13.41 8.51 4.08
N THR A 188 -12.54 8.10 3.17
CA THR A 188 -11.09 8.19 3.30
C THR A 188 -10.51 9.18 2.30
N ASP A 189 -9.69 10.09 2.78
CA ASP A 189 -9.09 11.17 1.99
C ASP A 189 -8.22 10.63 0.84
N ASN A 190 -8.27 11.34 -0.28
CA ASN A 190 -7.40 11.13 -1.44
C ASN A 190 -6.20 12.07 -1.42
N THR A 191 -5.54 12.17 -0.32
CA THR A 191 -4.39 13.04 0.00
C THR A 191 -3.80 13.80 -1.21
N SER A 192 -3.67 15.11 -1.12
CA SER A 192 -3.23 15.98 -2.23
C SER A 192 -4.11 15.93 -3.50
N GLY A 193 -5.30 15.30 -3.43
CA GLY A 193 -6.26 15.24 -4.54
C GLY A 193 -5.94 14.21 -5.65
N ASN A 194 -4.85 13.45 -5.50
CA ASN A 194 -4.37 12.52 -6.54
C ASN A 194 -3.71 11.25 -5.98
N GLN A 195 -3.96 10.92 -4.70
CA GLN A 195 -3.40 9.75 -4.04
C GLN A 195 -4.51 8.91 -3.42
N GLY A 196 -4.39 7.58 -3.45
CA GLY A 196 -5.40 6.71 -2.86
C GLY A 196 -5.40 5.28 -3.39
N ALA A 197 -6.40 4.51 -2.92
CA ALA A 197 -6.58 3.13 -3.34
C ALA A 197 -6.95 3.00 -4.83
N CYS A 198 -6.56 1.88 -5.43
CA CYS A 198 -6.84 1.55 -6.83
C CYS A 198 -7.20 0.06 -6.99
N TYR A 199 -7.40 -0.38 -8.22
CA TYR A 199 -7.75 -1.77 -8.56
C TYR A 199 -6.72 -2.76 -8.00
N GLY A 200 -7.18 -3.72 -7.22
CA GLY A 200 -6.35 -4.70 -6.51
C GLY A 200 -6.11 -4.36 -5.03
N ASP A 201 -6.39 -3.13 -4.57
CA ASP A 201 -6.38 -2.78 -3.15
C ASP A 201 -7.66 -3.22 -2.40
N SER A 202 -8.71 -3.58 -3.12
CA SER A 202 -10.00 -4.05 -2.58
C SER A 202 -9.83 -5.04 -1.43
N GLY A 203 -10.54 -4.85 -0.33
CA GLY A 203 -10.46 -5.66 0.87
C GLY A 203 -9.22 -5.43 1.72
N GLY A 204 -8.24 -4.68 1.23
CA GLY A 204 -7.04 -4.30 1.97
C GLY A 204 -7.33 -3.40 3.16
N PRO A 205 -6.41 -3.35 4.15
CA PRO A 205 -6.65 -2.64 5.41
C PRO A 205 -6.57 -1.12 5.30
N GLN A 206 -7.44 -0.47 6.08
CA GLN A 206 -7.21 0.85 6.65
C GLN A 206 -6.99 0.70 8.15
N VAL A 207 -5.88 1.24 8.64
CA VAL A 207 -5.50 1.13 10.05
C VAL A 207 -5.30 2.50 10.68
N LYS A 208 -5.48 2.60 12.00
CA LYS A 208 -5.06 3.74 12.82
C LYS A 208 -4.04 3.28 13.87
N GLY A 209 -3.23 4.22 14.34
CA GLY A 209 -2.15 3.92 15.30
C GLY A 209 -0.79 4.43 14.82
N SER A 210 0.23 3.66 15.13
CA SER A 210 1.63 3.95 14.76
C SER A 210 2.40 2.65 14.50
N ALA A 211 3.62 2.76 13.98
CA ALA A 211 4.48 1.62 13.70
C ALA A 211 4.52 0.63 14.87
N GLY A 212 4.27 -0.63 14.58
CA GLY A 212 4.20 -1.73 15.55
C GLY A 212 2.91 -1.78 16.41
N ASN A 213 2.04 -0.74 16.39
CA ASN A 213 0.82 -0.64 17.21
C ASN A 213 -0.38 -0.21 16.36
N TRP A 214 -0.65 -0.95 15.30
CA TRP A 214 -1.77 -0.71 14.40
C TRP A 214 -3.05 -1.39 14.88
N THR A 215 -4.18 -0.72 14.67
CA THR A 215 -5.52 -1.30 14.84
C THR A 215 -6.32 -1.13 13.55
N LEU A 216 -7.04 -2.19 13.16
CA LEU A 216 -7.84 -2.21 11.94
C LEU A 216 -9.13 -1.42 12.16
N ILE A 217 -9.42 -0.52 11.21
CA ILE A 217 -10.68 0.24 11.21
C ILE A 217 -11.49 -0.01 9.93
N GLY A 218 -10.85 -0.28 8.79
CA GLY A 218 -11.57 -0.36 7.53
C GLY A 218 -11.03 -1.42 6.56
N ALA A 219 -11.89 -1.80 5.61
CA ALA A 219 -11.58 -2.64 4.47
C ALA A 219 -11.95 -1.90 3.16
N THR A 220 -11.02 -1.79 2.23
CA THR A 220 -11.19 -1.06 0.96
C THR A 220 -12.37 -1.60 0.16
N SER A 221 -13.30 -0.73 -0.23
CA SER A 221 -14.51 -1.12 -0.97
C SER A 221 -14.56 -0.51 -2.38
N ARG A 222 -14.67 0.82 -2.49
CA ARG A 222 -14.92 1.49 -3.78
C ARG A 222 -14.47 2.95 -3.80
N SER A 223 -14.53 3.55 -4.99
CA SER A 223 -14.34 5.00 -5.19
C SER A 223 -15.47 5.79 -4.51
N GLY A 224 -15.12 6.88 -3.83
CA GLY A 224 -16.07 7.76 -3.15
C GLY A 224 -16.64 8.87 -4.04
N ASN A 225 -16.12 9.06 -5.25
CA ASN A 225 -16.68 10.01 -6.23
C ASN A 225 -17.39 9.32 -7.41
N GLY A 226 -17.41 7.98 -7.44
CA GLY A 226 -17.99 7.18 -8.51
C GLY A 226 -17.16 7.14 -9.81
N SER A 227 -15.95 7.67 -9.80
CA SER A 227 -15.02 7.62 -10.94
C SER A 227 -14.36 6.24 -11.05
N SER A 228 -14.17 5.77 -12.28
CA SER A 228 -13.34 4.61 -12.58
C SER A 228 -11.84 4.95 -12.64
N ILE A 229 -11.50 6.25 -12.64
CA ILE A 229 -10.11 6.71 -12.56
C ILE A 229 -9.75 6.78 -11.08
N CYS A 230 -8.74 6.00 -10.68
CA CYS A 230 -8.31 5.91 -9.29
C CYS A 230 -7.78 7.26 -8.77
N ALA A 231 -7.92 7.48 -7.45
CA ALA A 231 -7.34 8.62 -6.74
C ALA A 231 -7.76 10.02 -7.25
N THR A 232 -8.85 10.11 -8.03
CA THR A 232 -9.43 11.41 -8.45
C THR A 232 -10.43 11.95 -7.43
N GLY A 233 -10.65 11.25 -6.35
CA GLY A 233 -11.52 11.59 -5.23
C GLY A 233 -11.30 10.65 -4.06
N PRO A 234 -12.01 10.86 -2.94
CA PRO A 234 -11.90 10.03 -1.75
C PRO A 234 -12.31 8.58 -2.07
N SER A 235 -11.92 7.67 -1.19
CA SER A 235 -12.28 6.25 -1.27
C SER A 235 -13.22 5.87 -0.12
N ILE A 236 -14.13 4.92 -0.38
CA ILE A 236 -15.02 4.36 0.65
C ILE A 236 -14.44 3.03 1.13
N TYR A 237 -14.32 2.90 2.44
CA TYR A 237 -13.95 1.70 3.17
C TYR A 237 -15.15 1.22 3.97
N VAL A 238 -15.38 -0.08 4.07
CA VAL A 238 -16.33 -0.60 5.06
C VAL A 238 -15.72 -0.40 6.45
N ASP A 239 -16.48 0.19 7.38
CA ASP A 239 -16.06 0.35 8.77
C ASP A 239 -16.08 -1.02 9.48
N VAL A 240 -14.91 -1.66 9.54
CA VAL A 240 -14.75 -2.97 10.19
C VAL A 240 -15.06 -2.89 11.68
N SER A 241 -14.79 -1.73 12.30
CA SER A 241 -15.08 -1.52 13.74
C SER A 241 -16.57 -1.47 14.03
N ALA A 242 -17.39 -0.92 13.13
CA ALA A 242 -18.84 -0.92 13.24
C ALA A 242 -19.46 -2.35 13.12
N HIS A 243 -18.71 -3.28 12.50
CA HIS A 243 -19.17 -4.66 12.26
C HIS A 243 -18.56 -5.70 13.21
N ARG A 244 -17.92 -5.27 14.32
CA ARG A 244 -17.27 -6.17 15.31
C ARG A 244 -18.18 -7.28 15.79
N SER A 245 -19.45 -7.00 16.09
CA SER A 245 -20.40 -7.99 16.59
C SER A 245 -20.66 -9.10 15.58
N TRP A 246 -20.88 -8.72 14.31
CA TRP A 246 -21.04 -9.71 13.23
C TRP A 246 -19.76 -10.53 13.01
N ILE A 247 -18.61 -9.89 13.02
CA ILE A 247 -17.32 -10.58 12.89
C ILE A 247 -17.16 -11.56 14.05
N SER A 248 -17.30 -11.08 15.30
CA SER A 248 -17.12 -11.87 16.52
C SER A 248 -18.00 -13.13 16.52
N SER A 249 -19.28 -13.00 16.13
CA SER A 249 -20.21 -14.15 16.09
C SER A 249 -19.84 -15.19 15.04
N ASN A 250 -19.13 -14.81 13.96
CA ASN A 250 -18.72 -15.73 12.90
C ASN A 250 -17.35 -16.38 13.14
N VAL A 251 -16.46 -15.72 13.91
CA VAL A 251 -15.07 -16.20 14.13
C VAL A 251 -14.87 -16.85 15.50
N GLY A 252 -15.94 -16.96 16.31
CA GLY A 252 -15.87 -17.54 17.64
C GLY A 252 -15.24 -16.61 18.69
N GLY A 253 -15.60 -15.32 18.67
CA GLY A 253 -15.08 -14.26 19.55
C GLY A 253 -13.90 -13.50 18.94
N LEU A 254 -13.70 -12.25 19.37
CA LEU A 254 -12.56 -11.37 19.02
C LEU A 254 -11.74 -11.12 20.26
#